data_fdbcade85d0d416de5f08023aaa11f3c
#
_entry.id   fdbcade85d0d416de5f08023aaa11f3c
#
_cell.length_a   1.000
_cell.length_b   1.000
_cell.length_c   1.000
_cell.angle_alpha   90.00
_cell.angle_beta   90.00
_cell.angle_gamma   90.00
#
_symmetry.space_group_name_H-M   'P 1'
#
loop_
_entity.id
_entity.type
_entity.pdbx_description
1 polymer ?
#
loop_
_entity_poly.entity_id
_entity_poly.type
_entity_poly.pdbx_seq_one_letter_code
_entity_poly.pdbx_strand_id
1 'polypeptide(L)'
;MKFQHGQVMLQTCSPTFDPNTFEIWVALLQGGTLVVADEEDCIDSGRLGELLIRRKVNSTQLVTALFNRLCDQDPTVFSSLTSMMVGGDVLLAKYVRKVRESNPDLILINGYGPTENTTISTVHIINDSDLEADRVPIGRPLDNSSVYVMDQGLHLLPVGAIGEVCVGGDGVSLGYYNNGELTDQKFVQDTFMPDGRMYRTGDLARWLPDGTVDFLGRADSQVKFRGYRIEIGEIERTMANFLDLKEVTVQIQSVGQEKQLCAYYTSRGVPDIENWQKLLASKLPVYMIPVFFIQMEALPLTPNFKIDKGALPLPSSIVPGRSERMQPASEMENMITDIFALVLETDGVPINYNFFELGVNSLNIITINNKLKAKLNRDIPLTVLFEYTSIARLAQYLQPKEVIDNQEEQDKEAELNESRRTLLQTDRLIRFLEG
;
A
#
# COMPACT_ATOMS: atom_id res chain seq x y z
N MET A 1 -16.72 -20.37 7.42
CA MET A 1 -17.16 -19.69 6.19
C MET A 1 -17.43 -20.78 5.15
N LYS A 2 -18.64 -20.91 4.61
CA LYS A 2 -18.94 -21.91 3.57
C LYS A 2 -19.04 -21.17 2.25
N PHE A 3 -18.01 -21.28 1.41
CA PHE A 3 -18.10 -20.84 0.02
C PHE A 3 -19.03 -21.76 -0.77
N GLN A 4 -19.84 -21.17 -1.64
CA GLN A 4 -20.81 -21.93 -2.42
C GLN A 4 -20.14 -22.52 -3.67
N HIS A 5 -20.57 -23.72 -4.06
CA HIS A 5 -20.15 -24.32 -5.32
C HIS A 5 -20.56 -23.42 -6.50
N GLY A 6 -19.66 -23.21 -7.45
CA GLY A 6 -19.93 -22.39 -8.62
C GLY A 6 -19.86 -20.88 -8.39
N GLN A 7 -19.20 -20.42 -7.32
CA GLN A 7 -19.00 -19.00 -7.02
C GLN A 7 -18.26 -18.26 -8.14
N VAL A 8 -18.69 -17.05 -8.46
CA VAL A 8 -17.99 -16.15 -9.39
C VAL A 8 -17.26 -15.08 -8.59
N MET A 9 -15.94 -15.24 -8.50
CA MET A 9 -15.05 -14.39 -7.70
C MET A 9 -14.39 -13.35 -8.58
N LEU A 10 -14.35 -12.10 -8.12
CA LEU A 10 -13.55 -11.05 -8.76
C LEU A 10 -12.13 -11.07 -8.19
N GLN A 11 -11.15 -11.02 -9.08
CA GLN A 11 -9.75 -10.77 -8.71
C GLN A 11 -9.46 -9.27 -8.82
N THR A 12 -9.07 -8.67 -7.71
CA THR A 12 -8.72 -7.24 -7.61
C THR A 12 -7.27 -7.02 -7.18
N CYS A 13 -6.67 -8.01 -6.52
CA CYS A 13 -5.33 -7.91 -5.98
C CYS A 13 -4.25 -8.26 -7.01
N SER A 14 -3.13 -7.55 -6.96
CA SER A 14 -1.93 -7.90 -7.73
C SER A 14 -1.48 -9.33 -7.41
N PRO A 15 -1.01 -10.11 -8.42
CA PRO A 15 -0.45 -11.45 -8.20
C PRO A 15 0.74 -11.51 -7.23
N THR A 16 1.39 -10.38 -6.98
CA THR A 16 2.50 -10.27 -6.02
C THR A 16 2.04 -9.99 -4.59
N PHE A 17 0.75 -9.81 -4.36
CA PHE A 17 0.16 -9.54 -3.07
C PHE A 17 -0.61 -10.77 -2.57
N ASP A 18 -0.40 -11.18 -1.33
CA ASP A 18 -0.90 -12.46 -0.80
C ASP A 18 -2.43 -12.64 -0.82
N PRO A 19 -3.32 -11.60 -0.69
CA PRO A 19 -4.75 -11.81 -0.83
C PRO A 19 -5.18 -12.35 -2.20
N ASN A 20 -4.34 -12.18 -3.23
CA ASN A 20 -4.57 -12.79 -4.54
C ASN A 20 -4.67 -14.32 -4.48
N THR A 21 -3.92 -14.94 -3.58
CA THR A 21 -4.00 -16.39 -3.32
C THR A 21 -5.41 -16.80 -2.90
N PHE A 22 -6.04 -16.03 -2.01
CA PHE A 22 -7.43 -16.27 -1.60
C PHE A 22 -8.40 -16.14 -2.78
N GLU A 23 -8.30 -15.04 -3.56
CA GLU A 23 -9.17 -14.79 -4.72
C GLU A 23 -9.13 -15.94 -5.73
N ILE A 24 -7.94 -16.40 -6.09
CA ILE A 24 -7.74 -17.48 -7.07
C ILE A 24 -8.28 -18.81 -6.54
N TRP A 25 -7.80 -19.24 -5.38
CA TRP A 25 -8.05 -20.59 -4.93
C TRP A 25 -9.46 -20.81 -4.37
N VAL A 26 -10.09 -19.78 -3.79
CA VAL A 26 -11.50 -19.87 -3.39
C VAL A 26 -12.39 -20.11 -4.59
N ALA A 27 -12.15 -19.44 -5.71
CA ALA A 27 -12.93 -19.68 -6.92
C ALA A 27 -12.68 -21.10 -7.49
N LEU A 28 -11.41 -21.43 -7.73
CA LEU A 28 -11.05 -22.62 -8.48
C LEU A 28 -11.30 -23.93 -7.71
N LEU A 29 -10.97 -23.97 -6.41
CA LEU A 29 -11.18 -25.16 -5.59
C LEU A 29 -12.67 -25.49 -5.35
N GLN A 30 -13.55 -24.50 -5.49
CA GLN A 30 -15.01 -24.70 -5.38
C GLN A 30 -15.69 -24.92 -6.75
N GLY A 31 -14.91 -25.14 -7.83
CA GLY A 31 -15.46 -25.31 -9.19
C GLY A 31 -16.16 -24.05 -9.70
N GLY A 32 -15.75 -22.90 -9.21
CA GLY A 32 -16.26 -21.58 -9.58
C GLY A 32 -15.50 -20.94 -10.75
N THR A 33 -15.73 -19.65 -10.93
CA THR A 33 -15.11 -18.82 -11.98
C THR A 33 -14.34 -17.69 -11.35
N LEU A 34 -13.12 -17.45 -11.82
CA LEU A 34 -12.34 -16.25 -11.49
C LEU A 34 -12.51 -15.22 -12.62
N VAL A 35 -12.95 -14.02 -12.29
CA VAL A 35 -13.02 -12.88 -13.18
C VAL A 35 -11.84 -11.98 -12.85
N VAL A 36 -10.93 -11.80 -13.80
CA VAL A 36 -9.79 -10.89 -13.66
C VAL A 36 -10.24 -9.50 -14.06
N ALA A 37 -10.06 -8.52 -13.19
CA ALA A 37 -10.37 -7.13 -13.44
C ALA A 37 -9.09 -6.34 -13.76
N ASP A 38 -9.22 -5.34 -14.63
CA ASP A 38 -8.18 -4.35 -14.83
C ASP A 38 -8.19 -3.35 -13.68
N GLU A 39 -7.03 -2.75 -13.38
CA GLU A 39 -6.88 -1.80 -12.28
C GLU A 39 -7.85 -0.62 -12.39
N GLU A 40 -8.05 -0.12 -13.62
CA GLU A 40 -8.99 0.96 -13.90
C GLU A 40 -10.44 0.61 -13.57
N ASP A 41 -10.85 -0.64 -13.81
CA ASP A 41 -12.20 -1.11 -13.51
C ASP A 41 -12.41 -1.22 -11.98
N CYS A 42 -11.35 -1.50 -11.22
CA CYS A 42 -11.44 -1.64 -9.77
C CYS A 42 -11.59 -0.32 -9.03
N ILE A 43 -11.02 0.77 -9.54
CA ILE A 43 -10.94 2.07 -8.83
C ILE A 43 -12.11 3.02 -9.10
N ASP A 44 -12.93 2.74 -10.10
CA ASP A 44 -14.10 3.51 -10.50
C ASP A 44 -15.38 2.72 -10.20
N SER A 45 -16.27 3.29 -9.38
CA SER A 45 -17.48 2.58 -8.93
C SER A 45 -18.45 2.26 -10.08
N GLY A 46 -18.56 3.12 -11.10
CA GLY A 46 -19.42 2.87 -12.26
C GLY A 46 -18.92 1.70 -13.09
N ARG A 47 -17.64 1.70 -13.46
CA ARG A 47 -17.00 0.61 -14.24
C ARG A 47 -17.01 -0.70 -13.48
N LEU A 48 -16.70 -0.66 -12.16
CA LEU A 48 -16.76 -1.84 -11.31
C LEU A 48 -18.18 -2.40 -11.25
N GLY A 49 -19.20 -1.57 -11.04
CA GLY A 49 -20.60 -1.99 -10.99
C GLY A 49 -21.04 -2.66 -12.29
N GLU A 50 -20.70 -2.09 -13.44
CA GLU A 50 -20.97 -2.70 -14.76
C GLU A 50 -20.25 -4.05 -14.92
N LEU A 51 -19.00 -4.15 -14.50
CA LEU A 51 -18.22 -5.40 -14.55
C LEU A 51 -18.86 -6.49 -13.68
N LEU A 52 -19.21 -6.15 -12.43
CA LEU A 52 -19.85 -7.07 -11.48
C LEU A 52 -21.15 -7.65 -12.06
N ILE A 53 -22.01 -6.80 -12.61
CA ILE A 53 -23.29 -7.21 -13.21
C ILE A 53 -23.06 -8.02 -14.48
N ARG A 54 -22.25 -7.52 -15.42
CA ARG A 54 -21.99 -8.16 -16.71
C ARG A 54 -21.38 -9.55 -16.59
N ARG A 55 -20.46 -9.73 -15.61
CA ARG A 55 -19.79 -10.99 -15.36
C ARG A 55 -20.49 -11.87 -14.32
N LYS A 56 -21.60 -11.39 -13.75
CA LYS A 56 -22.37 -12.09 -12.70
C LYS A 56 -21.49 -12.42 -11.48
N VAL A 57 -20.60 -11.49 -11.13
CA VAL A 57 -19.75 -11.63 -9.94
C VAL A 57 -20.65 -11.61 -8.71
N ASN A 58 -20.47 -12.58 -7.82
CA ASN A 58 -21.26 -12.69 -6.59
C ASN A 58 -20.40 -12.65 -5.32
N SER A 59 -19.08 -12.68 -5.48
CA SER A 59 -18.16 -12.57 -4.35
C SER A 59 -16.89 -11.80 -4.74
N THR A 60 -16.33 -11.07 -3.79
CA THR A 60 -15.03 -10.41 -3.94
C THR A 60 -14.32 -10.26 -2.60
N GLN A 61 -13.02 -10.02 -2.67
CA GLN A 61 -12.23 -9.55 -1.54
C GLN A 61 -11.67 -8.17 -1.91
N LEU A 62 -11.73 -7.22 -0.98
CA LEU A 62 -11.19 -5.87 -1.18
C LEU A 62 -10.25 -5.50 -0.04
N VAL A 63 -9.17 -4.81 -0.37
CA VAL A 63 -8.39 -4.12 0.66
C VAL A 63 -9.20 -2.96 1.22
N THR A 64 -9.09 -2.71 2.54
CA THR A 64 -9.90 -1.70 3.25
C THR A 64 -9.85 -0.32 2.61
N ALA A 65 -8.69 0.09 2.07
CA ALA A 65 -8.56 1.39 1.41
C ALA A 65 -9.42 1.52 0.14
N LEU A 66 -9.46 0.46 -0.70
CA LEU A 66 -10.29 0.43 -1.91
C LEU A 66 -11.77 0.36 -1.55
N PHE A 67 -12.14 -0.47 -0.57
CA PHE A 67 -13.49 -0.56 -0.06
C PHE A 67 -14.02 0.80 0.41
N ASN A 68 -13.25 1.50 1.26
CA ASN A 68 -13.63 2.81 1.77
C ASN A 68 -13.87 3.83 0.63
N ARG A 69 -12.96 3.86 -0.36
CA ARG A 69 -13.08 4.73 -1.52
C ARG A 69 -14.34 4.46 -2.33
N LEU A 70 -14.60 3.21 -2.65
CA LEU A 70 -15.80 2.81 -3.41
C LEU A 70 -17.09 3.16 -2.64
N CYS A 71 -17.08 2.99 -1.31
CA CYS A 71 -18.18 3.42 -0.45
C CYS A 71 -18.41 4.94 -0.44
N ASP A 72 -17.35 5.74 -0.62
CA ASP A 72 -17.46 7.20 -0.69
C ASP A 72 -17.91 7.66 -2.08
N GLN A 73 -17.60 6.91 -3.14
CA GLN A 73 -18.09 7.17 -4.49
C GLN A 73 -19.56 6.76 -4.64
N ASP A 74 -19.86 5.50 -4.40
CA ASP A 74 -21.20 4.92 -4.50
C ASP A 74 -21.27 3.58 -3.74
N PRO A 75 -21.88 3.52 -2.55
CA PRO A 75 -22.00 2.28 -1.79
C PRO A 75 -22.92 1.23 -2.46
N THR A 76 -23.75 1.61 -3.45
CA THR A 76 -24.65 0.71 -4.17
C THR A 76 -23.93 -0.18 -5.19
N VAL A 77 -22.66 0.10 -5.50
CA VAL A 77 -21.82 -0.66 -6.44
C VAL A 77 -21.78 -2.14 -6.10
N PHE A 78 -21.91 -2.49 -4.82
CA PHE A 78 -21.86 -3.87 -4.33
C PHE A 78 -23.20 -4.61 -4.38
N SER A 79 -24.28 -4.02 -4.93
CA SER A 79 -25.64 -4.56 -4.90
C SER A 79 -25.82 -5.94 -5.56
N SER A 80 -24.94 -6.30 -6.51
CA SER A 80 -24.97 -7.61 -7.16
C SER A 80 -24.24 -8.71 -6.37
N LEU A 81 -23.49 -8.36 -5.35
CA LEU A 81 -22.71 -9.30 -4.54
C LEU A 81 -23.57 -9.98 -3.48
N THR A 82 -23.27 -11.26 -3.22
CA THR A 82 -23.84 -12.02 -2.10
C THR A 82 -22.92 -12.07 -0.89
N SER A 83 -21.61 -11.97 -1.12
CA SER A 83 -20.62 -11.95 -0.05
C SER A 83 -19.41 -11.08 -0.43
N MET A 84 -18.85 -10.41 0.56
CA MET A 84 -17.63 -9.62 0.37
C MET A 84 -16.76 -9.70 1.62
N MET A 85 -15.46 -9.97 1.42
CA MET A 85 -14.45 -9.86 2.46
C MET A 85 -13.72 -8.54 2.32
N VAL A 86 -13.47 -7.88 3.45
CA VAL A 86 -12.66 -6.66 3.52
C VAL A 86 -11.54 -6.90 4.52
N GLY A 87 -10.31 -6.51 4.18
CA GLY A 87 -9.16 -6.73 5.07
C GLY A 87 -7.96 -5.87 4.73
N GLY A 88 -6.87 -6.09 5.45
CA GLY A 88 -5.60 -5.40 5.22
C GLY A 88 -5.39 -4.15 6.08
N ASP A 89 -6.43 -3.54 6.63
CA ASP A 89 -6.36 -2.42 7.60
C ASP A 89 -7.59 -2.43 8.51
N VAL A 90 -7.65 -1.51 9.49
CA VAL A 90 -8.79 -1.33 10.38
C VAL A 90 -10.06 -1.04 9.58
N LEU A 91 -11.07 -1.88 9.74
CA LEU A 91 -12.37 -1.68 9.11
C LEU A 91 -13.25 -0.82 10.02
N LEU A 92 -13.59 0.38 9.54
CA LEU A 92 -14.42 1.34 10.27
C LEU A 92 -15.89 1.06 10.05
N ALA A 93 -16.67 1.00 11.12
CA ALA A 93 -18.10 0.73 11.08
C ALA A 93 -18.90 1.72 10.22
N LYS A 94 -18.46 2.98 10.11
CA LYS A 94 -19.12 4.00 9.27
C LYS A 94 -19.26 3.59 7.79
N TYR A 95 -18.26 2.91 7.23
CA TYR A 95 -18.31 2.44 5.83
C TYR A 95 -19.19 1.20 5.69
N VAL A 96 -19.13 0.31 6.69
CA VAL A 96 -20.01 -0.86 6.73
C VAL A 96 -21.47 -0.44 6.81
N ARG A 97 -21.82 0.56 7.63
CA ARG A 97 -23.18 1.14 7.70
C ARG A 97 -23.68 1.61 6.33
N LYS A 98 -22.88 2.40 5.60
CA LYS A 98 -23.24 2.87 4.24
C LYS A 98 -23.61 1.72 3.30
N VAL A 99 -22.82 0.64 3.30
CA VAL A 99 -23.08 -0.54 2.45
C VAL A 99 -24.28 -1.30 2.94
N ARG A 100 -24.44 -1.46 4.26
CA ARG A 100 -25.59 -2.20 4.84
C ARG A 100 -26.93 -1.50 4.55
N GLU A 101 -26.97 -0.16 4.54
CA GLU A 101 -28.14 0.62 4.18
C GLU A 101 -28.59 0.39 2.72
N SER A 102 -27.63 0.25 1.81
CA SER A 102 -27.91 0.04 0.38
C SER A 102 -28.00 -1.44 -0.03
N ASN A 103 -27.41 -2.34 0.75
CA ASN A 103 -27.37 -3.77 0.47
C ASN A 103 -27.47 -4.59 1.77
N PRO A 104 -28.67 -4.70 2.37
CA PRO A 104 -28.86 -5.34 3.67
C PRO A 104 -28.55 -6.83 3.68
N ASP A 105 -28.70 -7.52 2.54
CA ASP A 105 -28.51 -8.96 2.41
C ASP A 105 -27.04 -9.35 2.13
N LEU A 106 -26.17 -8.40 1.87
CA LEU A 106 -24.75 -8.67 1.62
C LEU A 106 -24.06 -9.20 2.87
N ILE A 107 -23.48 -10.38 2.77
CA ILE A 107 -22.63 -10.93 3.84
C ILE A 107 -21.29 -10.23 3.80
N LEU A 108 -21.07 -9.34 4.77
CA LEU A 108 -19.79 -8.63 4.95
C LEU A 108 -18.93 -9.37 5.96
N ILE A 109 -17.64 -9.49 5.64
CA ILE A 109 -16.66 -10.23 6.44
C ILE A 109 -15.43 -9.38 6.60
N ASN A 110 -14.99 -9.19 7.85
CA ASN A 110 -13.68 -8.62 8.14
C ASN A 110 -12.65 -9.75 8.19
N GLY A 111 -11.62 -9.70 7.36
CA GLY A 111 -10.52 -10.66 7.30
C GLY A 111 -9.22 -10.05 7.82
N TYR A 112 -8.54 -10.74 8.73
CA TYR A 112 -7.23 -10.34 9.24
C TYR A 112 -6.24 -11.49 9.15
N GLY A 113 -5.01 -11.17 8.77
CA GLY A 113 -3.88 -12.08 8.83
C GLY A 113 -2.59 -11.42 8.34
N PRO A 114 -1.45 -11.83 8.88
CA PRO A 114 -0.15 -11.50 8.33
C PRO A 114 0.20 -12.45 7.17
N THR A 115 0.98 -12.00 6.22
CA THR A 115 1.52 -12.81 5.10
C THR A 115 2.27 -14.04 5.62
N GLU A 116 2.94 -13.90 6.75
CA GLU A 116 3.70 -14.96 7.42
C GLU A 116 2.83 -16.12 7.96
N ASN A 117 1.50 -15.94 7.98
CA ASN A 117 0.51 -17.00 8.29
C ASN A 117 -0.52 -17.15 7.17
N THR A 118 -0.07 -17.12 5.93
CA THR A 118 -0.84 -17.43 4.71
C THR A 118 -2.14 -16.64 4.62
N THR A 119 -2.03 -15.33 4.42
CA THR A 119 -3.08 -14.37 4.05
C THR A 119 -4.09 -14.06 5.16
N ILE A 120 -4.85 -15.04 5.66
CA ILE A 120 -5.96 -14.83 6.59
C ILE A 120 -5.85 -15.80 7.76
N SER A 121 -5.79 -15.25 8.97
CA SER A 121 -5.73 -16.01 10.22
C SER A 121 -7.05 -15.97 10.97
N THR A 122 -7.78 -14.84 10.90
CA THR A 122 -9.10 -14.68 11.54
C THR A 122 -10.10 -14.07 10.60
N VAL A 123 -11.38 -14.38 10.85
CA VAL A 123 -12.50 -13.77 10.15
C VAL A 123 -13.60 -13.37 11.14
N HIS A 124 -14.31 -12.28 10.81
CA HIS A 124 -15.49 -11.82 11.50
C HIS A 124 -16.63 -11.58 10.53
N ILE A 125 -17.73 -12.33 10.68
CA ILE A 125 -18.97 -12.05 9.95
C ILE A 125 -19.64 -10.90 10.66
N ILE A 126 -19.81 -9.79 9.95
CA ILE A 126 -20.24 -8.52 10.53
C ILE A 126 -21.75 -8.55 10.77
N ASN A 127 -22.14 -8.28 12.01
CA ASN A 127 -23.53 -8.17 12.45
C ASN A 127 -23.88 -6.71 12.79
N ASP A 128 -25.16 -6.42 12.94
CA ASP A 128 -25.60 -5.05 13.24
C ASP A 128 -25.10 -4.54 14.59
N SER A 129 -24.90 -5.42 15.59
CA SER A 129 -24.29 -5.05 16.87
C SER A 129 -22.84 -4.56 16.75
N ASP A 130 -22.08 -4.99 15.73
CA ASP A 130 -20.72 -4.52 15.50
C ASP A 130 -20.69 -3.07 15.02
N LEU A 131 -21.82 -2.57 14.51
CA LEU A 131 -21.94 -1.21 13.99
C LEU A 131 -22.18 -0.16 15.09
N GLU A 132 -22.39 -0.56 16.33
CA GLU A 132 -22.46 0.33 17.48
C GLU A 132 -21.08 0.88 17.88
N ALA A 133 -20.00 0.15 17.56
CA ALA A 133 -18.63 0.55 17.76
C ALA A 133 -18.09 1.39 16.58
N ASP A 134 -16.92 2.02 16.75
CA ASP A 134 -16.27 2.77 15.67
C ASP A 134 -15.56 1.85 14.66
N ARG A 135 -15.17 0.66 15.09
CA ARG A 135 -14.41 -0.32 14.29
C ARG A 135 -14.94 -1.73 14.52
N VAL A 136 -14.75 -2.55 13.50
CA VAL A 136 -15.18 -3.95 13.49
C VAL A 136 -14.07 -4.85 14.04
N PRO A 137 -14.37 -5.81 14.95
CA PRO A 137 -13.39 -6.79 15.42
C PRO A 137 -12.76 -7.58 14.27
N ILE A 138 -11.56 -8.11 14.48
CA ILE A 138 -10.91 -9.04 13.53
C ILE A 138 -11.44 -10.49 13.66
N GLY A 139 -12.27 -10.75 14.64
CA GLY A 139 -13.07 -11.96 14.76
C GLY A 139 -12.39 -13.14 15.42
N ARG A 140 -12.55 -14.33 14.84
CA ARG A 140 -12.11 -15.61 15.40
C ARG A 140 -11.17 -16.32 14.44
N PRO A 141 -10.26 -17.19 14.94
CA PRO A 141 -9.37 -17.96 14.08
C PRO A 141 -10.15 -18.84 13.09
N LEU A 142 -9.57 -19.01 11.90
CA LEU A 142 -10.01 -20.01 10.93
C LEU A 142 -9.72 -21.43 11.41
N ASP A 143 -10.36 -22.41 10.79
CA ASP A 143 -10.01 -23.81 10.97
C ASP A 143 -8.53 -24.03 10.65
N ASN A 144 -7.83 -24.86 11.44
CA ASN A 144 -6.40 -25.10 11.37
C ASN A 144 -5.50 -23.90 11.66
N SER A 145 -6.06 -22.80 12.16
CA SER A 145 -5.31 -21.63 12.66
C SER A 145 -5.53 -21.48 14.15
N SER A 146 -4.52 -21.02 14.85
CA SER A 146 -4.60 -20.63 16.25
C SER A 146 -4.24 -19.14 16.42
N VAL A 147 -4.88 -18.48 17.38
CA VAL A 147 -4.61 -17.09 17.71
C VAL A 147 -4.46 -16.96 19.22
N TYR A 148 -3.41 -16.32 19.62
CA TYR A 148 -3.09 -16.08 21.02
C TYR A 148 -2.90 -14.57 21.24
N VAL A 149 -3.32 -14.06 22.39
CA VAL A 149 -2.97 -12.71 22.86
C VAL A 149 -2.03 -12.89 24.04
N MET A 150 -0.78 -12.42 23.88
CA MET A 150 0.33 -12.77 24.77
C MET A 150 1.05 -11.54 25.30
N ASP A 151 1.68 -11.70 26.46
CA ASP A 151 2.65 -10.74 27.00
C ASP A 151 4.03 -10.88 26.31
N GLN A 152 4.99 -10.03 26.70
CA GLN A 152 6.36 -10.09 26.16
C GLN A 152 7.10 -11.41 26.51
N GLY A 153 6.68 -12.08 27.56
CA GLY A 153 7.22 -13.39 27.98
C GLY A 153 6.56 -14.59 27.30
N LEU A 154 5.66 -14.36 26.34
CA LEU A 154 4.86 -15.37 25.66
C LEU A 154 3.91 -16.14 26.58
N HIS A 155 3.38 -15.49 27.60
CA HIS A 155 2.31 -16.03 28.43
C HIS A 155 0.96 -15.55 27.92
N LEU A 156 -0.04 -16.44 27.95
CA LEU A 156 -1.43 -16.08 27.58
C LEU A 156 -1.99 -15.01 28.52
N LEU A 157 -2.65 -14.04 27.94
CA LEU A 157 -3.32 -12.99 28.67
C LEU A 157 -4.83 -13.29 28.84
N PRO A 158 -5.45 -12.89 29.95
CA PRO A 158 -6.88 -13.05 30.15
C PRO A 158 -7.69 -12.17 29.21
N VAL A 159 -8.98 -12.50 29.06
CA VAL A 159 -9.95 -11.73 28.30
C VAL A 159 -9.94 -10.26 28.74
N GLY A 160 -9.88 -9.34 27.79
CA GLY A 160 -9.82 -7.91 27.99
C GLY A 160 -8.41 -7.32 28.16
N ALA A 161 -7.40 -8.14 28.49
CA ALA A 161 -6.02 -7.67 28.58
C ALA A 161 -5.40 -7.45 27.20
N ILE A 162 -4.61 -6.39 27.08
CA ILE A 162 -3.93 -6.01 25.83
C ILE A 162 -2.59 -6.72 25.75
N GLY A 163 -2.34 -7.40 24.62
CA GLY A 163 -1.07 -8.07 24.34
C GLY A 163 -0.78 -8.17 22.85
N GLU A 164 0.36 -8.79 22.53
CA GLU A 164 0.75 -9.09 21.14
C GLU A 164 -0.08 -10.25 20.61
N VAL A 165 -0.58 -10.10 19.38
CA VAL A 165 -1.19 -11.20 18.63
C VAL A 165 -0.10 -12.14 18.14
N CYS A 166 -0.21 -13.41 18.52
CA CYS A 166 0.58 -14.48 17.95
C CYS A 166 -0.34 -15.43 17.18
N VAL A 167 0.05 -15.82 15.98
CA VAL A 167 -0.76 -16.69 15.12
C VAL A 167 -0.01 -17.99 14.83
N GLY A 168 -0.71 -19.11 14.92
CA GLY A 168 -0.16 -20.45 14.71
C GLY A 168 -1.03 -21.27 13.77
N GLY A 169 -0.66 -22.53 13.58
CA GLY A 169 -1.38 -23.49 12.75
C GLY A 169 -0.71 -23.77 11.41
N ASP A 170 -1.44 -24.41 10.50
CA ASP A 170 -0.92 -24.92 9.23
C ASP A 170 -0.48 -23.82 8.26
N GLY A 171 -0.97 -22.58 8.47
CA GLY A 171 -0.66 -21.43 7.64
C GLY A 171 0.70 -20.79 7.92
N VAL A 172 1.39 -21.14 9.02
CA VAL A 172 2.65 -20.52 9.41
C VAL A 172 3.77 -20.87 8.43
N SER A 173 4.39 -19.84 7.83
CA SER A 173 5.47 -20.02 6.86
C SER A 173 6.77 -20.50 7.51
N LEU A 174 7.71 -20.98 6.68
CA LEU A 174 8.99 -21.51 7.14
C LEU A 174 9.89 -20.43 7.75
N GLY A 175 9.73 -19.18 7.35
CA GLY A 175 10.53 -18.05 7.83
C GLY A 175 10.89 -17.08 6.70
N TYR A 176 11.80 -16.17 6.98
CA TYR A 176 12.30 -15.19 6.03
C TYR A 176 13.50 -15.73 5.25
N TYR A 177 13.44 -15.65 3.94
CA TYR A 177 14.51 -16.14 3.07
C TYR A 177 15.83 -15.40 3.35
N ASN A 178 16.91 -16.17 3.52
CA ASN A 178 18.25 -15.69 3.86
C ASN A 178 18.34 -14.77 5.09
N ASN A 179 17.39 -14.85 6.02
CA ASN A 179 17.40 -14.06 7.26
C ASN A 179 17.01 -14.94 8.47
N GLY A 180 17.94 -15.80 8.87
CA GLY A 180 17.74 -16.72 10.00
C GLY A 180 17.52 -16.00 11.32
N GLU A 181 18.26 -14.93 11.60
CA GLU A 181 18.14 -14.18 12.85
C GLU A 181 16.73 -13.60 13.04
N LEU A 182 16.16 -12.94 12.01
CA LEU A 182 14.80 -12.42 12.08
C LEU A 182 13.77 -13.55 12.13
N THR A 183 14.05 -14.67 11.44
CA THR A 183 13.19 -15.86 11.50
C THR A 183 13.09 -16.37 12.92
N ASP A 184 14.20 -16.57 13.62
CA ASP A 184 14.22 -17.07 14.98
C ASP A 184 13.57 -16.11 15.99
N GLN A 185 13.63 -14.81 15.75
CA GLN A 185 12.97 -13.80 16.57
C GLN A 185 11.45 -13.77 16.40
N LYS A 186 10.95 -14.00 15.17
CA LYS A 186 9.54 -13.84 14.83
C LYS A 186 8.76 -15.15 14.80
N PHE A 187 9.40 -16.25 14.39
CA PHE A 187 8.79 -17.57 14.32
C PHE A 187 9.26 -18.41 15.50
N VAL A 188 8.46 -18.42 16.55
CA VAL A 188 8.79 -19.11 17.80
C VAL A 188 8.02 -20.43 17.93
N GLN A 189 8.44 -21.28 18.86
CA GLN A 189 7.72 -22.52 19.15
C GLN A 189 6.34 -22.22 19.73
N ASP A 190 5.33 -22.89 19.22
CA ASP A 190 3.98 -22.88 19.80
C ASP A 190 3.93 -23.88 20.95
N THR A 191 3.93 -23.36 22.18
CA THR A 191 3.94 -24.21 23.39
C THR A 191 2.60 -24.86 23.69
N PHE A 192 1.54 -24.51 22.95
CA PHE A 192 0.19 -25.03 23.12
C PHE A 192 -0.16 -26.15 22.11
N MET A 193 0.65 -26.26 21.05
CA MET A 193 0.46 -27.27 20.01
C MET A 193 1.75 -28.11 19.87
N PRO A 194 1.67 -29.45 19.96
CA PRO A 194 2.82 -30.32 19.76
C PRO A 194 3.51 -30.05 18.43
N ASP A 195 4.83 -29.84 18.45
CA ASP A 195 5.66 -29.53 17.28
C ASP A 195 5.20 -28.31 16.46
N GLY A 196 4.30 -27.47 17.02
CA GLY A 196 3.75 -26.28 16.39
C GLY A 196 4.74 -25.12 16.41
N ARG A 197 4.54 -24.22 15.45
CA ARG A 197 5.18 -22.91 15.39
C ARG A 197 4.13 -21.83 15.38
N MET A 198 4.48 -20.69 15.98
CA MET A 198 3.65 -19.48 15.89
C MET A 198 4.47 -18.29 15.44
N TYR A 199 3.81 -17.39 14.76
CA TYR A 199 4.39 -16.14 14.30
C TYR A 199 3.99 -14.98 15.22
N ARG A 200 4.97 -14.21 15.66
CA ARG A 200 4.80 -12.98 16.46
C ARG A 200 4.51 -11.81 15.51
N THR A 201 3.27 -11.35 15.48
CA THR A 201 2.82 -10.38 14.47
C THR A 201 3.32 -8.95 14.71
N GLY A 202 3.60 -8.58 15.97
CA GLY A 202 3.80 -7.20 16.40
C GLY A 202 2.51 -6.39 16.48
N ASP A 203 1.36 -6.99 16.22
CA ASP A 203 0.05 -6.39 16.36
C ASP A 203 -0.46 -6.50 17.81
N LEU A 204 -1.09 -5.46 18.32
CA LEU A 204 -1.71 -5.43 19.63
C LEU A 204 -3.20 -5.69 19.53
N ALA A 205 -3.72 -6.54 20.39
CA ALA A 205 -5.14 -6.86 20.46
C ALA A 205 -5.55 -7.28 21.87
N ARG A 206 -6.84 -7.53 22.02
CA ARG A 206 -7.43 -8.16 23.22
C ARG A 206 -8.55 -9.12 22.81
N TRP A 207 -8.75 -10.16 23.59
CA TRP A 207 -9.95 -10.98 23.48
C TRP A 207 -11.15 -10.23 24.06
N LEU A 208 -12.28 -10.27 23.35
CA LEU A 208 -13.56 -9.80 23.88
C LEU A 208 -14.30 -10.95 24.58
N PRO A 209 -15.28 -10.64 25.46
CA PRO A 209 -16.03 -11.65 26.19
C PRO A 209 -16.81 -12.64 25.32
N ASP A 210 -17.17 -12.23 24.10
CA ASP A 210 -17.86 -13.07 23.12
C ASP A 210 -16.91 -14.02 22.36
N GLY A 211 -15.60 -13.99 22.64
CA GLY A 211 -14.59 -14.80 22.00
C GLY A 211 -14.15 -14.28 20.64
N THR A 212 -14.37 -13.03 20.32
CA THR A 212 -13.75 -12.34 19.18
C THR A 212 -12.50 -11.56 19.59
N VAL A 213 -11.64 -11.25 18.65
CA VAL A 213 -10.41 -10.47 18.85
C VAL A 213 -10.62 -9.03 18.38
N ASP A 214 -10.37 -8.07 19.26
CA ASP A 214 -10.38 -6.63 18.95
C ASP A 214 -8.96 -6.15 18.70
N PHE A 215 -8.69 -5.70 17.48
CA PHE A 215 -7.39 -5.17 17.05
C PHE A 215 -7.20 -3.74 17.56
N LEU A 216 -6.06 -3.45 18.16
CA LEU A 216 -5.79 -2.16 18.82
C LEU A 216 -4.68 -1.34 18.13
N GLY A 217 -3.98 -1.91 17.16
CA GLY A 217 -2.87 -1.25 16.47
C GLY A 217 -1.60 -2.08 16.51
N ARG A 218 -0.44 -1.43 16.33
CA ARG A 218 0.85 -2.10 16.36
C ARG A 218 1.72 -1.66 17.53
N ALA A 219 2.54 -2.61 18.02
CA ALA A 219 3.55 -2.35 19.05
C ALA A 219 4.83 -1.72 18.46
N ASP A 220 5.09 -1.94 17.19
CA ASP A 220 6.30 -1.50 16.48
C ASP A 220 6.05 -0.29 15.54
N SER A 221 7.08 0.11 14.81
CA SER A 221 7.02 1.21 13.84
C SER A 221 6.46 0.81 12.48
N GLN A 222 6.08 -0.46 12.29
CA GLN A 222 5.45 -0.92 11.07
C GLN A 222 4.05 -0.33 10.94
N VAL A 223 3.69 0.08 9.75
CA VAL A 223 2.40 0.74 9.49
C VAL A 223 1.69 0.10 8.30
N LYS A 224 0.37 0.07 8.38
CA LYS A 224 -0.47 -0.22 7.22
C LYS A 224 -0.82 1.09 6.53
N PHE A 225 -0.41 1.23 5.28
CA PHE A 225 -0.58 2.44 4.50
C PHE A 225 -1.14 2.10 3.12
N ARG A 226 -2.36 2.52 2.85
CA ARG A 226 -3.07 2.26 1.58
C ARG A 226 -3.16 0.77 1.23
N GLY A 227 -3.30 -0.09 2.23
CA GLY A 227 -3.34 -1.55 2.07
C GLY A 227 -1.97 -2.23 2.04
N TYR A 228 -0.87 -1.48 1.88
CA TYR A 228 0.48 -2.03 1.96
C TYR A 228 1.00 -2.03 3.40
N ARG A 229 1.77 -3.07 3.72
CA ARG A 229 2.52 -3.16 4.98
C ARG A 229 3.88 -2.52 4.78
N ILE A 230 4.15 -1.41 5.47
CA ILE A 230 5.35 -0.59 5.30
C ILE A 230 6.22 -0.66 6.55
N GLU A 231 7.48 -1.00 6.35
CA GLU A 231 8.53 -0.86 7.34
C GLU A 231 9.10 0.57 7.31
N ILE A 232 8.61 1.43 8.20
CA ILE A 232 9.11 2.82 8.29
C ILE A 232 10.63 2.85 8.47
N GLY A 233 11.18 1.93 9.28
CA GLY A 233 12.62 1.82 9.48
C GLY A 233 13.43 1.47 8.23
N GLU A 234 12.84 0.85 7.21
CA GLU A 234 13.50 0.59 5.94
C GLU A 234 13.67 1.88 5.13
N ILE A 235 12.64 2.72 5.13
CA ILE A 235 12.70 4.05 4.50
C ILE A 235 13.77 4.90 5.21
N GLU A 236 13.71 4.96 6.54
CA GLU A 236 14.66 5.72 7.36
C GLU A 236 16.11 5.25 7.14
N ARG A 237 16.36 3.92 7.14
CA ARG A 237 17.69 3.34 6.85
C ARG A 237 18.17 3.66 5.44
N THR A 238 17.28 3.62 4.45
CA THR A 238 17.62 3.95 3.06
C THR A 238 18.03 5.41 2.95
N MET A 239 17.27 6.31 3.58
CA MET A 239 17.56 7.74 3.60
C MET A 239 18.82 8.08 4.42
N ALA A 240 19.10 7.37 5.50
CA ALA A 240 20.28 7.61 6.34
C ALA A 240 21.62 7.49 5.58
N ASN A 241 21.63 6.86 4.41
CA ASN A 241 22.82 6.77 3.55
C ASN A 241 22.99 7.99 2.62
N PHE A 242 22.12 9.00 2.67
CA PHE A 242 22.26 10.21 1.85
C PHE A 242 23.30 11.16 2.45
N LEU A 243 24.22 11.65 1.59
CA LEU A 243 25.44 12.37 2.02
C LEU A 243 25.19 13.61 2.88
N ASP A 244 24.11 14.36 2.56
CA ASP A 244 23.81 15.62 3.24
C ASP A 244 22.84 15.46 4.42
N LEU A 245 22.33 14.26 4.63
CA LEU A 245 21.39 13.95 5.70
C LEU A 245 22.13 13.76 7.02
N LYS A 246 21.59 14.33 8.10
CA LYS A 246 22.16 14.19 9.44
C LYS A 246 21.28 13.27 10.30
N GLU A 247 19.99 13.52 10.33
CA GLU A 247 18.99 12.73 11.04
C GLU A 247 17.71 12.67 10.19
N VAL A 248 16.98 11.59 10.29
CA VAL A 248 15.69 11.41 9.61
C VAL A 248 14.74 10.59 10.45
N THR A 249 13.47 10.95 10.41
CA THR A 249 12.37 10.10 10.84
C THR A 249 11.22 10.21 9.86
N VAL A 250 10.57 9.09 9.61
CA VAL A 250 9.44 9.01 8.67
C VAL A 250 8.18 8.71 9.45
N GLN A 251 7.09 9.37 9.07
CA GLN A 251 5.80 9.19 9.72
C GLN A 251 4.66 9.32 8.72
N ILE A 252 3.54 8.63 9.01
CA ILE A 252 2.29 8.86 8.32
C ILE A 252 1.58 10.03 8.99
N GLN A 253 1.30 11.07 8.21
CA GLN A 253 0.55 12.25 8.65
C GLN A 253 -0.73 12.40 7.87
N SER A 254 -1.76 12.94 8.51
CA SER A 254 -3.00 13.31 7.83
C SER A 254 -2.84 14.68 7.18
N VAL A 255 -2.96 14.73 5.86
CA VAL A 255 -2.94 15.96 5.06
C VAL A 255 -4.32 16.10 4.41
N GLY A 256 -5.14 17.00 4.92
CA GLY A 256 -6.57 17.02 4.58
C GLY A 256 -7.28 15.75 5.04
N GLN A 257 -7.93 15.06 4.12
CA GLN A 257 -8.63 13.79 4.39
C GLN A 257 -7.74 12.55 4.14
N GLU A 258 -6.53 12.73 3.61
CA GLU A 258 -5.66 11.66 3.16
C GLU A 258 -4.47 11.45 4.11
N LYS A 259 -4.07 10.19 4.28
CA LYS A 259 -2.82 9.83 4.96
C LYS A 259 -1.66 9.90 3.97
N GLN A 260 -0.53 10.50 4.36
CA GLN A 260 0.67 10.66 3.54
C GLN A 260 1.94 10.28 4.31
N LEU A 261 2.93 9.71 3.61
CA LEU A 261 4.28 9.49 4.15
C LEU A 261 5.04 10.80 4.15
N CYS A 262 5.55 11.21 5.31
CA CYS A 262 6.30 12.44 5.52
C CYS A 262 7.67 12.12 6.14
N ALA A 263 8.74 12.55 5.48
CA ALA A 263 10.10 12.45 6.01
C ALA A 263 10.49 13.78 6.66
N TYR A 264 10.77 13.73 7.95
CA TYR A 264 11.31 14.86 8.72
C TYR A 264 12.80 14.66 8.87
N TYR A 265 13.59 15.68 8.54
CA TYR A 265 15.04 15.51 8.51
C TYR A 265 15.79 16.76 8.94
N THR A 266 17.04 16.56 9.41
CA THR A 266 18.03 17.60 9.56
C THR A 266 19.13 17.39 8.53
N SER A 267 19.68 18.47 7.98
CA SER A 267 20.73 18.38 6.95
C SER A 267 21.88 19.36 7.23
N ARG A 268 23.04 19.11 6.61
CA ARG A 268 24.22 19.97 6.71
C ARG A 268 24.27 21.08 5.68
N GLY A 269 23.37 21.08 4.69
CA GLY A 269 23.33 22.04 3.58
C GLY A 269 21.92 22.09 2.98
N VAL A 270 21.82 22.62 1.76
CA VAL A 270 20.58 22.60 0.98
C VAL A 270 20.45 21.23 0.34
N PRO A 271 19.45 20.43 0.74
CA PRO A 271 19.31 19.07 0.23
C PRO A 271 18.77 19.06 -1.19
N ASP A 272 19.27 18.14 -1.99
CA ASP A 272 18.74 17.83 -3.30
C ASP A 272 17.61 16.77 -3.17
N ILE A 273 16.40 17.26 -2.87
CA ILE A 273 15.23 16.39 -2.68
C ILE A 273 14.91 15.57 -3.93
N GLU A 274 15.14 16.13 -5.11
CA GLU A 274 14.91 15.42 -6.37
C GLU A 274 15.84 14.21 -6.52
N ASN A 275 17.12 14.39 -6.19
CA ASN A 275 18.05 13.28 -6.17
C ASN A 275 17.70 12.25 -5.09
N TRP A 276 17.24 12.69 -3.91
CA TRP A 276 16.77 11.78 -2.86
C TRP A 276 15.57 10.94 -3.34
N GLN A 277 14.60 11.55 -4.02
CA GLN A 277 13.45 10.84 -4.57
C GLN A 277 13.89 9.80 -5.63
N LYS A 278 14.82 10.15 -6.51
CA LYS A 278 15.40 9.21 -7.50
C LYS A 278 16.12 8.04 -6.83
N LEU A 279 16.93 8.33 -5.83
CA LEU A 279 17.64 7.29 -5.06
C LEU A 279 16.67 6.37 -4.31
N LEU A 280 15.61 6.91 -3.71
CA LEU A 280 14.57 6.12 -3.08
C LEU A 280 13.84 5.25 -4.11
N ALA A 281 13.43 5.81 -5.25
CA ALA A 281 12.74 5.08 -6.31
C ALA A 281 13.58 3.95 -6.92
N SER A 282 14.90 4.04 -6.86
CA SER A 282 15.81 2.98 -7.31
C SER A 282 15.92 1.81 -6.33
N LYS A 283 15.51 1.99 -5.07
CA LYS A 283 15.72 1.01 -3.98
C LYS A 283 14.44 0.54 -3.32
N LEU A 284 13.39 1.34 -3.32
CA LEU A 284 12.14 1.09 -2.63
C LEU A 284 10.95 1.08 -3.59
N PRO A 285 9.93 0.28 -3.30
CA PRO A 285 8.66 0.37 -4.01
C PRO A 285 8.06 1.78 -3.91
N VAL A 286 7.35 2.21 -4.95
CA VAL A 286 6.78 3.56 -5.07
C VAL A 286 5.92 3.97 -3.88
N TYR A 287 5.13 3.02 -3.32
CA TYR A 287 4.26 3.28 -2.16
C TYR A 287 5.03 3.52 -0.85
N MET A 288 6.35 3.27 -0.82
CA MET A 288 7.24 3.56 0.32
C MET A 288 7.99 4.89 0.19
N ILE A 289 7.84 5.62 -0.90
CA ILE A 289 8.53 6.89 -1.10
C ILE A 289 7.77 8.00 -0.36
N PRO A 290 8.42 8.74 0.56
CA PRO A 290 7.81 9.90 1.20
C PRO A 290 7.41 10.95 0.16
N VAL A 291 6.23 11.53 0.37
CA VAL A 291 5.68 12.58 -0.49
C VAL A 291 6.15 13.96 -0.01
N PHE A 292 6.24 14.11 1.31
CA PHE A 292 6.70 15.34 1.95
C PHE A 292 8.08 15.13 2.56
N PHE A 293 8.99 16.08 2.27
CA PHE A 293 10.32 16.16 2.84
C PHE A 293 10.41 17.45 3.62
N ILE A 294 10.39 17.35 4.95
CA ILE A 294 10.27 18.48 5.85
C ILE A 294 11.59 18.69 6.59
N GLN A 295 12.29 19.77 6.24
CA GLN A 295 13.54 20.15 6.90
C GLN A 295 13.24 20.78 8.26
N MET A 296 13.98 20.37 9.27
CA MET A 296 13.90 20.89 10.62
C MET A 296 15.31 21.32 11.10
N GLU A 297 15.37 22.30 12.01
CA GLU A 297 16.62 22.65 12.66
C GLU A 297 17.11 21.53 13.58
N ALA A 298 16.19 20.91 14.32
CA ALA A 298 16.39 19.74 15.14
C ALA A 298 15.12 18.90 15.21
N LEU A 299 15.26 17.58 15.29
CA LEU A 299 14.11 16.69 15.55
C LEU A 299 13.71 16.83 17.04
N PRO A 300 12.40 16.97 17.34
CA PRO A 300 11.93 17.07 18.71
C PRO A 300 12.20 15.76 19.47
N LEU A 301 12.63 15.87 20.73
CA LEU A 301 12.93 14.72 21.55
C LEU A 301 12.02 14.68 22.78
N THR A 302 11.63 13.48 23.18
CA THR A 302 11.00 13.21 24.47
C THR A 302 12.01 13.38 25.60
N PRO A 303 11.57 13.47 26.89
CA PRO A 303 12.48 13.49 28.04
C PRO A 303 13.48 12.34 28.12
N ASN A 304 13.18 11.23 27.44
CA ASN A 304 14.04 10.05 27.36
C ASN A 304 14.93 10.03 26.08
N PHE A 305 15.15 11.16 25.45
CA PHE A 305 15.99 11.34 24.26
C PHE A 305 15.55 10.50 23.03
N LYS A 306 14.28 10.10 22.92
CA LYS A 306 13.69 9.52 21.73
C LYS A 306 12.97 10.59 20.92
N ILE A 307 12.90 10.44 19.61
CA ILE A 307 12.15 11.36 18.75
C ILE A 307 10.70 11.42 19.19
N ASP A 308 10.24 12.63 19.52
CA ASP A 308 8.83 12.90 19.87
C ASP A 308 8.00 13.03 18.58
N LYS A 309 7.44 11.92 18.18
CA LYS A 309 6.61 11.85 16.95
C LYS A 309 5.35 12.71 17.05
N GLY A 310 4.83 12.96 18.25
CA GLY A 310 3.66 13.80 18.48
C GLY A 310 3.92 15.29 18.31
N ALA A 311 5.18 15.71 18.53
CA ALA A 311 5.61 17.10 18.38
C ALA A 311 6.06 17.46 16.93
N LEU A 312 6.04 16.51 15.99
CA LEU A 312 6.37 16.79 14.60
C LEU A 312 5.26 17.64 13.94
N PRO A 313 5.64 18.69 13.21
CA PRO A 313 4.66 19.59 12.59
C PRO A 313 3.91 18.91 11.45
N LEU A 314 2.64 19.28 11.26
CA LEU A 314 1.87 18.79 10.13
C LEU A 314 2.41 19.39 8.81
N PRO A 315 2.47 18.67 7.71
CA PRO A 315 2.94 19.17 6.42
C PRO A 315 2.21 20.44 5.96
N SER A 316 0.92 20.54 6.23
CA SER A 316 0.08 21.70 5.90
C SER A 316 0.46 22.98 6.65
N SER A 317 1.18 22.89 7.78
CA SER A 317 1.66 24.05 8.54
C SER A 317 2.99 24.59 8.05
N ILE A 318 3.68 23.87 7.15
CA ILE A 318 5.04 24.20 6.68
C ILE A 318 5.03 24.62 5.20
N VAL A 319 3.89 24.86 4.59
CA VAL A 319 3.87 25.42 3.22
C VAL A 319 4.66 26.73 3.23
N PRO A 320 5.88 26.77 2.62
CA PRO A 320 6.64 28.00 2.52
C PRO A 320 5.76 29.04 1.85
N GLY A 321 5.85 30.29 2.29
CA GLY A 321 5.00 31.38 1.86
C GLY A 321 4.71 31.30 0.36
N ARG A 322 3.44 31.40 0.01
CA ARG A 322 2.82 31.28 -1.30
C ARG A 322 3.75 31.84 -2.40
N SER A 323 4.52 30.97 -3.03
CA SER A 323 5.07 31.33 -4.35
C SER A 323 3.89 31.67 -5.25
N GLU A 324 4.01 32.72 -6.03
CA GLU A 324 2.94 33.14 -6.96
C GLU A 324 2.50 31.91 -7.76
N ARG A 325 1.17 31.71 -7.86
CA ARG A 325 0.59 30.62 -8.63
C ARG A 325 0.95 30.82 -10.10
N MET A 326 1.87 30.03 -10.61
CA MET A 326 2.25 30.08 -12.02
C MET A 326 1.15 29.41 -12.86
N GLN A 327 0.75 30.09 -13.92
CA GLN A 327 -0.20 29.56 -14.91
C GLN A 327 0.57 28.81 -16.00
N PRO A 328 -0.06 27.83 -16.66
CA PRO A 328 0.55 27.11 -17.76
C PRO A 328 0.88 28.04 -18.93
N ALA A 329 2.08 27.90 -19.48
CA ALA A 329 2.61 28.71 -20.57
C ALA A 329 2.84 27.93 -21.87
N SER A 330 2.92 26.60 -21.80
CA SER A 330 3.10 25.73 -22.96
C SER A 330 1.87 24.88 -23.23
N GLU A 331 1.73 24.32 -24.45
CA GLU A 331 0.66 23.40 -24.80
C GLU A 331 0.71 22.14 -23.95
N MET A 332 1.89 21.64 -23.64
CA MET A 332 2.09 20.48 -22.78
C MET A 332 1.64 20.77 -21.34
N GLU A 333 2.01 21.92 -20.77
CA GLU A 333 1.57 22.34 -19.45
C GLU A 333 0.05 22.50 -19.38
N ASN A 334 -0.57 23.12 -20.41
CA ASN A 334 -2.02 23.26 -20.49
C ASN A 334 -2.71 21.88 -20.51
N MET A 335 -2.24 20.97 -21.37
CA MET A 335 -2.81 19.62 -21.47
C MET A 335 -2.70 18.84 -20.14
N ILE A 336 -1.56 18.93 -19.46
CA ILE A 336 -1.37 18.25 -18.16
C ILE A 336 -2.27 18.92 -17.11
N THR A 337 -2.32 20.26 -17.06
CA THR A 337 -3.18 21.01 -16.15
C THR A 337 -4.66 20.62 -16.31
N ASP A 338 -5.15 20.49 -17.53
CA ASP A 338 -6.53 20.06 -17.81
C ASP A 338 -6.81 18.65 -17.28
N ILE A 339 -5.85 17.72 -17.44
CA ILE A 339 -5.97 16.36 -16.91
C ILE A 339 -6.01 16.37 -15.37
N PHE A 340 -5.15 17.17 -14.73
CA PHE A 340 -5.14 17.30 -13.28
C PHE A 340 -6.41 17.96 -12.76
N ALA A 341 -6.87 19.06 -13.40
CA ALA A 341 -8.08 19.75 -13.05
C ALA A 341 -9.32 18.83 -13.13
N LEU A 342 -9.39 18.01 -14.18
CA LEU A 342 -10.45 17.02 -14.36
C LEU A 342 -10.44 15.95 -13.26
N VAL A 343 -9.26 15.45 -12.86
CA VAL A 343 -9.14 14.38 -11.84
C VAL A 343 -9.35 14.91 -10.43
N LEU A 344 -9.00 16.18 -10.19
CA LEU A 344 -9.14 16.83 -8.88
C LEU A 344 -10.47 17.59 -8.73
N GLU A 345 -11.29 17.65 -9.80
CA GLU A 345 -12.57 18.37 -9.82
C GLU A 345 -12.41 19.86 -9.42
N THR A 346 -11.37 20.53 -9.98
CA THR A 346 -11.04 21.93 -9.69
C THR A 346 -11.01 22.78 -10.96
N ASP A 347 -11.23 24.10 -10.82
CA ASP A 347 -11.22 25.04 -11.95
C ASP A 347 -9.81 25.34 -12.49
N GLY A 348 -8.76 24.85 -11.85
CA GLY A 348 -7.37 25.04 -12.29
C GLY A 348 -6.34 24.57 -11.26
N VAL A 349 -5.18 24.20 -11.76
CA VAL A 349 -4.06 23.66 -10.96
C VAL A 349 -2.81 24.49 -11.25
N PRO A 350 -2.14 25.09 -10.24
CA PRO A 350 -0.88 25.81 -10.44
C PRO A 350 0.22 24.84 -10.83
N ILE A 351 1.05 25.22 -11.82
CA ILE A 351 2.05 24.33 -12.43
C ILE A 351 3.31 24.13 -11.61
N ASN A 352 3.59 25.02 -10.67
CA ASN A 352 4.81 25.03 -9.86
C ASN A 352 4.66 24.40 -8.47
N TYR A 353 3.48 23.91 -8.13
CA TYR A 353 3.23 23.23 -6.86
C TYR A 353 3.45 21.72 -6.97
N ASN A 354 3.88 21.12 -5.87
CA ASN A 354 3.92 19.67 -5.78
C ASN A 354 2.48 19.11 -5.83
N PHE A 355 2.23 18.10 -6.67
CA PHE A 355 0.90 17.50 -6.85
C PHE A 355 0.24 17.10 -5.54
N PHE A 356 1.03 16.57 -4.63
CA PHE A 356 0.55 16.04 -3.36
C PHE A 356 0.14 17.15 -2.39
N GLU A 357 0.76 18.34 -2.50
CA GLU A 357 0.32 19.54 -1.77
C GLU A 357 -1.05 20.04 -2.27
N LEU A 358 -1.39 19.72 -3.50
CA LEU A 358 -2.68 20.03 -4.12
C LEU A 358 -3.76 19.00 -3.84
N GLY A 359 -3.45 17.97 -3.01
CA GLY A 359 -4.39 16.91 -2.65
C GLY A 359 -4.41 15.71 -3.60
N VAL A 360 -3.47 15.63 -4.55
CA VAL A 360 -3.32 14.45 -5.41
C VAL A 360 -2.90 13.25 -4.56
N ASN A 361 -3.65 12.18 -4.61
CA ASN A 361 -3.33 10.91 -3.96
C ASN A 361 -2.79 9.87 -4.97
N SER A 362 -2.35 8.71 -4.49
CA SER A 362 -1.79 7.66 -5.37
C SER A 362 -2.78 7.16 -6.42
N LEU A 363 -4.08 7.16 -6.11
CA LEU A 363 -5.11 6.74 -7.05
C LEU A 363 -5.37 7.82 -8.11
N ASN A 364 -5.32 9.11 -7.72
CA ASN A 364 -5.31 10.21 -8.68
C ASN A 364 -4.10 10.08 -9.62
N ILE A 365 -2.90 9.74 -9.09
CA ILE A 365 -1.69 9.55 -9.90
C ILE A 365 -1.88 8.45 -10.95
N ILE A 366 -2.48 7.31 -10.58
CA ILE A 366 -2.77 6.23 -11.54
C ILE A 366 -3.72 6.74 -12.62
N THR A 367 -4.82 7.39 -12.23
CA THR A 367 -5.80 7.95 -13.15
C THR A 367 -5.19 9.00 -14.09
N ILE A 368 -4.37 9.90 -13.54
CA ILE A 368 -3.65 10.93 -14.30
C ILE A 368 -2.67 10.25 -15.29
N ASN A 369 -1.89 9.26 -14.83
CA ASN A 369 -0.94 8.55 -15.68
C ASN A 369 -1.63 7.87 -16.87
N ASN A 370 -2.76 7.19 -16.63
CA ASN A 370 -3.53 6.54 -17.68
C ASN A 370 -4.08 7.55 -18.70
N LYS A 371 -4.59 8.70 -18.23
CA LYS A 371 -5.05 9.76 -19.11
C LYS A 371 -3.91 10.39 -19.93
N LEU A 372 -2.72 10.56 -19.31
CA LEU A 372 -1.51 11.03 -20.01
C LEU A 372 -1.05 10.02 -21.06
N LYS A 373 -1.00 8.72 -20.74
CA LYS A 373 -0.66 7.65 -21.70
C LYS A 373 -1.61 7.67 -22.90
N ALA A 374 -2.91 7.73 -22.66
CA ALA A 374 -3.92 7.78 -23.72
C ALA A 374 -3.80 9.05 -24.59
N LYS A 375 -3.57 10.22 -23.96
CA LYS A 375 -3.50 11.49 -24.66
C LYS A 375 -2.22 11.65 -25.49
N LEU A 376 -1.10 11.14 -24.97
CA LEU A 376 0.23 11.22 -25.62
C LEU A 376 0.53 10.02 -26.49
N ASN A 377 -0.31 8.99 -26.46
CA ASN A 377 -0.07 7.70 -27.11
C ASN A 377 1.34 7.15 -26.84
N ARG A 378 1.79 7.29 -25.59
CA ARG A 378 3.13 6.91 -25.12
C ARG A 378 3.04 6.18 -23.80
N ASP A 379 3.80 5.11 -23.63
CA ASP A 379 3.93 4.47 -22.32
C ASP A 379 4.74 5.35 -21.37
N ILE A 380 4.17 5.67 -20.21
CA ILE A 380 4.77 6.50 -19.18
C ILE A 380 4.82 5.66 -17.89
N PRO A 381 6.01 5.27 -17.43
CA PRO A 381 6.13 4.57 -16.15
C PRO A 381 5.50 5.39 -15.01
N LEU A 382 4.76 4.74 -14.12
CA LEU A 382 4.09 5.41 -13.00
C LEU A 382 5.08 6.17 -12.10
N THR A 383 6.31 5.67 -11.99
CA THR A 383 7.42 6.28 -11.24
C THR A 383 7.74 7.70 -11.70
N VAL A 384 7.48 8.04 -12.96
CA VAL A 384 7.72 9.38 -13.53
C VAL A 384 6.90 10.45 -12.80
N LEU A 385 5.64 10.16 -12.42
CA LEU A 385 4.81 11.13 -11.70
C LEU A 385 5.26 11.32 -10.23
N PHE A 386 5.96 10.35 -9.68
CA PHE A 386 6.56 10.47 -8.35
C PHE A 386 7.94 11.15 -8.39
N GLU A 387 8.63 11.08 -9.52
CA GLU A 387 9.90 11.73 -9.77
C GLU A 387 9.71 13.22 -10.13
N TYR A 388 8.76 13.51 -11.02
CA TYR A 388 8.44 14.85 -11.50
C TYR A 388 7.15 15.35 -10.87
N THR A 389 7.21 15.77 -9.62
CA THR A 389 6.06 16.03 -8.75
C THR A 389 5.36 17.37 -8.97
N SER A 390 5.66 18.11 -10.05
CA SER A 390 4.94 19.33 -10.45
C SER A 390 4.63 19.31 -11.95
N ILE A 391 3.56 20.00 -12.36
CA ILE A 391 3.13 20.05 -13.76
C ILE A 391 4.24 20.61 -14.65
N ALA A 392 4.93 21.65 -14.22
CA ALA A 392 6.04 22.25 -14.97
C ALA A 392 7.17 21.23 -15.24
N ARG A 393 7.58 20.48 -14.22
CA ARG A 393 8.63 19.47 -14.35
C ARG A 393 8.19 18.28 -15.19
N LEU A 394 6.96 17.81 -14.96
CA LEU A 394 6.37 16.72 -15.74
C LEU A 394 6.24 17.11 -17.21
N ALA A 395 5.81 18.33 -17.51
CA ALA A 395 5.73 18.85 -18.87
C ALA A 395 7.11 18.88 -19.55
N GLN A 396 8.14 19.34 -18.84
CA GLN A 396 9.50 19.35 -19.33
C GLN A 396 10.02 17.93 -19.67
N TYR A 397 9.72 16.95 -18.83
CA TYR A 397 10.09 15.55 -19.08
C TYR A 397 9.32 14.95 -20.26
N LEU A 398 8.04 15.28 -20.41
CA LEU A 398 7.16 14.73 -21.46
C LEU A 398 7.28 15.44 -22.81
N GLN A 399 7.87 16.64 -22.86
CA GLN A 399 8.13 17.32 -24.12
C GLN A 399 8.93 16.42 -25.05
N PRO A 400 8.59 16.35 -26.36
CA PRO A 400 9.45 15.68 -27.31
C PRO A 400 10.83 16.33 -27.24
N LYS A 401 11.88 15.58 -26.92
CA LYS A 401 13.24 16.05 -27.13
C LYS A 401 13.34 16.39 -28.62
N GLU A 402 13.54 17.64 -28.96
CA GLU A 402 13.96 17.99 -30.31
C GLU A 402 15.12 17.07 -30.67
N VAL A 403 15.03 16.47 -31.86
CA VAL A 403 16.00 15.51 -32.38
C VAL A 403 17.36 16.21 -32.50
N ILE A 404 18.10 16.26 -31.42
CA ILE A 404 19.52 16.51 -31.42
C ILE A 404 20.16 15.13 -31.52
N ASP A 405 20.52 14.83 -32.75
CA ASP A 405 21.43 13.81 -33.24
C ASP A 405 21.50 12.46 -32.48
N ASN A 406 20.65 11.54 -32.92
CA ASN A 406 20.57 10.15 -32.46
C ASN A 406 21.83 9.28 -32.71
N GLN A 407 22.98 9.85 -33.13
CA GLN A 407 24.17 9.07 -33.39
C GLN A 407 24.91 8.69 -32.10
N GLU A 408 25.01 9.58 -31.11
CA GLU A 408 25.74 9.27 -29.87
C GLU A 408 24.99 8.28 -28.93
N GLU A 409 23.65 8.28 -28.92
CA GLU A 409 22.88 7.29 -28.14
C GLU A 409 22.87 5.92 -28.82
N GLN A 410 22.80 5.86 -30.15
CA GLN A 410 22.89 4.61 -30.90
C GLN A 410 24.27 3.98 -30.82
N ASP A 411 25.33 4.79 -30.82
CA ASP A 411 26.71 4.31 -30.64
C ASP A 411 26.96 3.79 -29.22
N LYS A 412 26.42 4.43 -28.18
CA LYS A 412 26.50 3.95 -26.79
C LYS A 412 25.69 2.68 -26.57
N GLU A 413 24.53 2.55 -27.19
CA GLU A 413 23.70 1.33 -27.12
C GLU A 413 24.33 0.18 -27.90
N ALA A 414 25.00 0.46 -29.03
CA ALA A 414 25.79 -0.49 -29.80
C ALA A 414 27.01 -0.98 -29.01
N GLU A 415 27.79 -0.08 -28.38
CA GLU A 415 28.92 -0.44 -27.50
C GLU A 415 28.48 -1.26 -26.28
N LEU A 416 27.34 -0.93 -25.67
CA LEU A 416 26.80 -1.68 -24.53
C LEU A 416 26.34 -3.08 -24.93
N ASN A 417 25.74 -3.21 -26.10
CA ASN A 417 25.32 -4.50 -26.65
C ASN A 417 26.50 -5.37 -27.09
N GLU A 418 27.57 -4.75 -27.61
CA GLU A 418 28.81 -5.46 -27.96
C GLU A 418 29.56 -5.94 -26.70
N SER A 419 29.61 -5.11 -25.65
CA SER A 419 30.16 -5.47 -24.34
C SER A 419 29.39 -6.61 -23.68
N ARG A 420 28.04 -6.60 -23.77
CA ARG A 420 27.20 -7.72 -23.31
C ARG A 420 27.43 -9.01 -24.10
N ARG A 421 27.60 -8.93 -25.42
CA ARG A 421 27.91 -10.13 -26.25
C ARG A 421 29.28 -10.70 -25.91
N THR A 422 30.27 -9.87 -25.66
CA THR A 422 31.61 -10.29 -25.26
C THR A 422 31.62 -10.97 -23.90
N LEU A 423 30.88 -10.43 -22.92
CA LEU A 423 30.69 -11.03 -21.60
C LEU A 423 30.01 -12.42 -21.69
N LEU A 424 28.96 -12.55 -22.51
CA LEU A 424 28.25 -13.81 -22.70
C LEU A 424 29.10 -14.86 -23.45
N GLN A 425 30.01 -14.43 -24.33
CA GLN A 425 30.96 -15.33 -24.99
C GLN A 425 32.06 -15.81 -24.02
N THR A 426 32.55 -14.91 -23.16
CA THR A 426 33.55 -15.23 -22.15
C THR A 426 32.98 -16.20 -21.10
N ASP A 427 31.74 -16.01 -20.67
CA ASP A 427 31.05 -16.92 -19.73
C ASP A 427 30.80 -18.31 -20.33
N ARG A 428 30.53 -18.39 -21.66
CA ARG A 428 30.43 -19.67 -22.38
C ARG A 428 31.79 -20.38 -22.50
N LEU A 429 32.86 -19.63 -22.71
CA LEU A 429 34.22 -20.21 -22.78
C LEU A 429 34.67 -20.73 -21.41
N ILE A 430 34.38 -19.98 -20.33
CA ILE A 430 34.70 -20.42 -18.96
C ILE A 430 33.96 -21.72 -18.63
N ARG A 431 32.65 -21.81 -18.92
CA ARG A 431 31.86 -23.03 -18.71
C ARG A 431 32.30 -24.21 -19.57
N PHE A 432 32.93 -23.97 -20.73
CA PHE A 432 33.48 -25.02 -21.60
C PHE A 432 34.85 -25.52 -21.11
N LEU A 433 35.58 -24.71 -20.36
CA LEU A 433 36.90 -25.07 -19.80
C LEU A 433 36.82 -25.71 -18.39
N GLU A 434 35.65 -25.55 -17.71
CA GLU A 434 35.38 -26.13 -16.38
C GLU A 434 34.61 -27.47 -16.42
N GLY A 435 34.17 -27.96 -17.58
CA GLY A 435 33.50 -29.25 -17.80
C GLY A 435 34.33 -30.18 -18.64
#